data_d0369d31576a8fcc545f09e3b1f0082a
#
_entry.id   d0369d31576a8fcc545f09e3b1f0082a
#
_cell.length_a   1.000
_cell.length_b   1.000
_cell.length_c   1.000
_cell.angle_alpha   90.00
_cell.angle_beta   90.00
_cell.angle_gamma   90.00
#
_symmetry.space_group_name_H-M   'P 1'
#
loop_
_entity.id
_entity.type
_entity.pdbx_description
1 polymer ?
#
loop_
_entity_poly.entity_id
_entity_poly.type
_entity_poly.pdbx_seq_one_letter_code
_entity_poly.pdbx_strand_id
1 'polypeptide(L)'
;FIPDEFWEVFASLETGKAEALRCQVVKQAGANFRPTSKQETDSALEILQASDFTVLKRDDKPTSSKPKPPLITSTLQQAASTRLGFGVKKTMMMAQRLYEAGYITYMRTDSTHLSGDAISMCRDYIGKKFGPEYLPEKPLFYSSKEGAQEAHEAIRPTDVRMTETLLNQMEPDAVRLYTLIWQYFVACQMPPARYLSSSISIGAADFELRVKGRIMQFDGYLRAMPSKDEDVVLPSVKEGDKLALNELMPQQNFTKPPPRFTEASLVKELEKKAIGRPSTYAAIISTIQDRGYARVENKRFYALKMGDIVAERLIESFADLMDYDFTAKMEESLDAVASGEKNWKVLLNEFYERFTIELALAETADGGMRTNDPTDTDI
;
A
#
# COMPACT_ATOMS: atom_id res chain seq x y z
N PHE A 1 -4.79 19.59 13.28
CA PHE A 1 -5.95 18.77 12.93
C PHE A 1 -6.99 18.85 14.05
N ILE A 2 -8.22 19.20 13.71
CA ILE A 2 -9.36 19.24 14.63
C ILE A 2 -10.26 18.06 14.27
N PRO A 3 -10.53 17.13 15.20
CA PRO A 3 -11.42 16.01 14.92
C PRO A 3 -12.89 16.47 14.80
N ASP A 4 -13.56 16.01 13.76
CA ASP A 4 -15.02 16.17 13.60
C ASP A 4 -15.73 14.95 14.15
N GLU A 5 -16.76 15.16 14.95
CA GLU A 5 -17.63 14.10 15.46
C GLU A 5 -18.57 13.61 14.36
N PHE A 6 -18.75 12.29 14.28
CA PHE A 6 -19.79 11.67 13.47
C PHE A 6 -20.24 10.36 14.10
N TRP A 7 -21.42 9.93 13.73
CA TRP A 7 -22.00 8.70 14.22
C TRP A 7 -22.31 7.73 13.08
N GLU A 8 -22.20 6.46 13.38
CA GLU A 8 -22.68 5.37 12.55
C GLU A 8 -23.71 4.56 13.33
N VAL A 9 -24.76 4.13 12.65
CA VAL A 9 -25.81 3.31 13.27
C VAL A 9 -25.83 1.96 12.57
N PHE A 10 -25.74 0.91 13.36
CA PHE A 10 -25.90 -0.46 12.90
C PHE A 10 -27.17 -1.05 13.50
N ALA A 11 -27.80 -1.96 12.76
CA ALA A 11 -28.92 -2.74 13.24
C ALA A 11 -28.58 -4.22 13.15
N SER A 12 -28.79 -4.95 14.23
CA SER A 12 -28.85 -6.41 14.22
C SER A 12 -30.26 -6.85 13.86
N LEU A 13 -30.40 -7.44 12.70
CA LEU A 13 -31.66 -7.92 12.15
C LEU A 13 -31.66 -9.43 12.06
N GLU A 14 -32.84 -10.03 12.08
CA GLU A 14 -33.01 -11.47 11.99
C GLU A 14 -34.01 -11.83 10.89
N THR A 15 -33.70 -12.85 10.12
CA THR A 15 -34.60 -13.41 9.10
C THR A 15 -35.65 -14.31 9.74
N GLY A 16 -36.72 -14.63 9.00
CA GLY A 16 -37.72 -15.60 9.46
C GLY A 16 -37.19 -17.01 9.74
N LYS A 17 -35.92 -17.29 9.41
CA LYS A 17 -35.20 -18.53 9.71
C LYS A 17 -34.22 -18.40 10.87
N ALA A 18 -34.31 -17.30 11.63
CA ALA A 18 -33.42 -16.99 12.76
C ALA A 18 -31.93 -16.80 12.34
N GLU A 19 -31.67 -16.32 11.11
CA GLU A 19 -30.34 -15.99 10.63
C GLU A 19 -30.07 -14.50 10.86
N ALA A 20 -28.95 -14.18 11.51
CA ALA A 20 -28.60 -12.81 11.88
C ALA A 20 -27.96 -12.02 10.72
N LEU A 21 -28.28 -10.73 10.64
CA LEU A 21 -27.71 -9.74 9.72
C LEU A 21 -27.30 -8.50 10.50
N ARG A 22 -26.04 -8.10 10.42
CA ARG A 22 -25.58 -6.80 10.93
C ARG A 22 -25.53 -5.79 9.78
N CYS A 23 -26.49 -4.87 9.77
CA CYS A 23 -26.67 -3.90 8.70
C CYS A 23 -26.29 -2.49 9.16
N GLN A 24 -25.66 -1.72 8.30
CA GLN A 24 -25.35 -0.30 8.54
C GLN A 24 -26.43 0.58 7.94
N VAL A 25 -26.89 1.58 8.67
CA VAL A 25 -27.74 2.65 8.14
C VAL A 25 -26.86 3.54 7.25
N VAL A 26 -27.19 3.62 5.96
CA VAL A 26 -26.36 4.31 4.97
C VAL A 26 -27.01 5.53 4.35
N LYS A 27 -28.37 5.59 4.36
CA LYS A 27 -29.12 6.72 3.83
C LYS A 27 -30.34 7.04 4.70
N GLN A 28 -30.74 8.33 4.65
CA GLN A 28 -32.03 8.84 5.13
C GLN A 28 -32.63 9.73 4.05
N ALA A 29 -33.89 9.52 3.71
CA ALA A 29 -34.62 10.25 2.65
C ALA A 29 -33.82 10.34 1.33
N GLY A 30 -33.09 9.26 0.97
CA GLY A 30 -32.26 9.19 -0.23
C GLY A 30 -30.86 9.83 -0.12
N ALA A 31 -30.59 10.66 0.90
CA ALA A 31 -29.29 11.27 1.15
C ALA A 31 -28.40 10.38 2.04
N ASN A 32 -27.09 10.57 1.96
CA ASN A 32 -26.14 9.86 2.81
C ASN A 32 -26.40 10.16 4.29
N PHE A 33 -26.53 9.12 5.11
CA PHE A 33 -26.79 9.24 6.55
C PHE A 33 -25.47 9.21 7.33
N ARG A 34 -25.15 10.37 7.91
CA ARG A 34 -23.95 10.53 8.75
C ARG A 34 -24.22 11.62 9.78
N PRO A 35 -24.92 11.31 10.86
CA PRO A 35 -25.24 12.29 11.92
C PRO A 35 -23.94 12.80 12.56
N THR A 36 -23.95 14.07 12.94
CA THR A 36 -22.82 14.79 13.54
C THR A 36 -22.99 15.06 15.03
N SER A 37 -24.11 14.61 15.60
CA SER A 37 -24.41 14.77 17.02
C SER A 37 -25.18 13.58 17.58
N LYS A 38 -25.10 13.43 18.91
CA LYS A 38 -25.90 12.45 19.62
C LYS A 38 -27.40 12.68 19.43
N GLN A 39 -27.85 13.94 19.42
CA GLN A 39 -29.25 14.28 19.26
C GLN A 39 -29.86 13.83 17.93
N GLU A 40 -29.13 14.06 16.82
CA GLU A 40 -29.53 13.57 15.50
C GLU A 40 -29.59 12.04 15.46
N THR A 41 -28.61 11.40 16.11
CA THR A 41 -28.56 9.94 16.22
C THR A 41 -29.73 9.39 17.04
N ASP A 42 -30.00 9.95 18.20
CA ASP A 42 -31.11 9.52 19.07
C ASP A 42 -32.46 9.64 18.34
N SER A 43 -32.70 10.74 17.61
CA SER A 43 -33.91 10.94 16.79
C SER A 43 -34.05 9.84 15.72
N ALA A 44 -32.95 9.46 15.06
CA ALA A 44 -32.95 8.37 14.09
C ALA A 44 -33.23 7.02 14.75
N LEU A 45 -32.65 6.76 15.93
CA LEU A 45 -32.90 5.52 16.68
C LEU A 45 -34.36 5.35 17.09
N GLU A 46 -35.04 6.43 17.54
CA GLU A 46 -36.46 6.42 17.87
C GLU A 46 -37.33 6.00 16.68
N ILE A 47 -37.05 6.55 15.49
CA ILE A 47 -37.78 6.21 14.27
C ILE A 47 -37.50 4.75 13.88
N LEU A 48 -36.22 4.33 13.87
CA LEU A 48 -35.82 2.97 13.50
C LEU A 48 -36.40 1.92 14.45
N GLN A 49 -36.44 2.22 15.77
CA GLN A 49 -36.99 1.31 16.78
C GLN A 49 -38.48 1.04 16.56
N ALA A 50 -39.21 2.01 16.02
CA ALA A 50 -40.65 1.91 15.74
C ALA A 50 -40.97 1.43 14.31
N SER A 51 -39.96 1.14 13.51
CA SER A 51 -40.13 0.83 12.09
C SER A 51 -40.13 -0.66 11.79
N ASP A 52 -40.82 -1.03 10.73
CA ASP A 52 -40.69 -2.33 10.09
C ASP A 52 -39.49 -2.36 9.16
N PHE A 53 -38.72 -3.43 9.20
CA PHE A 53 -37.58 -3.64 8.31
C PHE A 53 -37.97 -4.58 7.18
N THR A 54 -37.77 -4.13 5.95
CA THR A 54 -38.14 -4.88 4.74
C THR A 54 -36.98 -4.91 3.76
N VAL A 55 -36.68 -6.08 3.20
CA VAL A 55 -35.68 -6.22 2.14
C VAL A 55 -36.17 -5.46 0.91
N LEU A 56 -35.42 -4.44 0.49
CA LEU A 56 -35.70 -3.67 -0.72
C LEU A 56 -35.10 -4.33 -1.97
N LYS A 57 -33.90 -4.86 -1.84
CA LYS A 57 -33.16 -5.46 -2.95
C LYS A 57 -32.07 -6.38 -2.46
N ARG A 58 -31.87 -7.48 -3.16
CA ARG A 58 -30.64 -8.29 -3.11
C ARG A 58 -29.96 -8.24 -4.48
N ASP A 59 -28.65 -7.97 -4.48
CA ASP A 59 -27.84 -7.85 -5.69
C ASP A 59 -26.59 -8.74 -5.55
N ASP A 60 -26.53 -9.81 -6.33
CA ASP A 60 -25.43 -10.76 -6.36
C ASP A 60 -24.65 -10.58 -7.66
N LYS A 61 -23.36 -10.25 -7.56
CA LYS A 61 -22.51 -9.95 -8.73
C LYS A 61 -21.22 -10.76 -8.69
N PRO A 62 -20.80 -11.34 -9.82
CA PRO A 62 -19.47 -11.88 -9.94
C PRO A 62 -18.45 -10.74 -9.88
N THR A 63 -17.44 -10.90 -9.03
CA THR A 63 -16.31 -9.97 -8.90
C THR A 63 -15.01 -10.74 -8.96
N SER A 64 -13.90 -10.04 -9.23
CA SER A 64 -12.58 -10.67 -9.27
C SER A 64 -11.52 -9.77 -8.67
N SER A 65 -10.46 -10.38 -8.14
CA SER A 65 -9.23 -9.69 -7.80
C SER A 65 -8.08 -10.23 -8.62
N LYS A 66 -7.29 -9.32 -9.21
CA LYS A 66 -6.14 -9.68 -10.05
C LYS A 66 -4.87 -9.81 -9.22
N PRO A 67 -3.92 -10.66 -9.63
CA PRO A 67 -2.59 -10.66 -9.04
C PRO A 67 -1.89 -9.32 -9.24
N LYS A 68 -0.98 -9.01 -8.35
CA LYS A 68 -0.11 -7.85 -8.50
C LYS A 68 1.02 -8.14 -9.50
N PRO A 69 1.62 -7.10 -10.10
CA PRO A 69 2.83 -7.25 -10.91
C PRO A 69 3.96 -7.93 -10.13
N PRO A 70 4.96 -8.50 -10.82
CA PRO A 70 6.18 -8.96 -10.18
C PRO A 70 6.88 -7.80 -9.47
N LEU A 71 7.71 -8.12 -8.48
CA LEU A 71 8.27 -7.13 -7.57
C LEU A 71 9.39 -6.32 -8.24
N ILE A 72 9.38 -5.03 -7.94
CA ILE A 72 10.48 -4.09 -8.11
C ILE A 72 10.99 -3.68 -6.74
N THR A 73 12.10 -2.94 -6.64
CA THR A 73 12.69 -2.55 -5.35
C THR A 73 11.69 -1.91 -4.40
N SER A 74 10.96 -0.91 -4.86
CA SER A 74 9.98 -0.20 -4.02
C SER A 74 8.83 -1.08 -3.55
N THR A 75 8.29 -1.93 -4.42
CA THR A 75 7.20 -2.85 -4.07
C THR A 75 7.66 -4.01 -3.21
N LEU A 76 8.91 -4.50 -3.37
CA LEU A 76 9.52 -5.46 -2.45
C LEU A 76 9.63 -4.88 -1.04
N GLN A 77 10.15 -3.67 -0.90
CA GLN A 77 10.27 -2.98 0.39
C GLN A 77 8.90 -2.79 1.06
N GLN A 78 7.89 -2.37 0.31
CA GLN A 78 6.52 -2.22 0.81
C GLN A 78 5.91 -3.56 1.23
N ALA A 79 6.06 -4.61 0.41
CA ALA A 79 5.52 -5.94 0.70
C ALA A 79 6.22 -6.58 1.90
N ALA A 80 7.55 -6.49 2.01
CA ALA A 80 8.31 -7.00 3.13
C ALA A 80 7.94 -6.28 4.45
N SER A 81 7.75 -4.96 4.42
CA SER A 81 7.31 -4.20 5.58
C SER A 81 5.91 -4.61 6.03
N THR A 82 4.96 -4.75 5.12
CA THR A 82 3.55 -5.04 5.46
C THR A 82 3.31 -6.50 5.82
N ARG A 83 3.96 -7.45 5.13
CA ARG A 83 3.72 -8.88 5.31
C ARG A 83 4.69 -9.57 6.28
N LEU A 84 5.95 -9.13 6.32
CA LEU A 84 7.00 -9.72 7.15
C LEU A 84 7.38 -8.85 8.36
N GLY A 85 6.99 -7.57 8.35
CA GLY A 85 7.38 -6.59 9.38
C GLY A 85 8.85 -6.17 9.26
N PHE A 86 9.47 -6.32 8.09
CA PHE A 86 10.86 -5.94 7.87
C PHE A 86 10.98 -4.45 7.58
N GLY A 87 11.96 -3.79 8.18
CA GLY A 87 12.38 -2.46 7.76
C GLY A 87 13.07 -2.48 6.40
N VAL A 88 13.14 -1.34 5.73
CA VAL A 88 13.69 -1.21 4.38
C VAL A 88 15.16 -1.64 4.33
N LYS A 89 15.97 -1.23 5.30
CA LYS A 89 17.40 -1.62 5.41
C LYS A 89 17.56 -3.13 5.53
N LYS A 90 16.78 -3.78 6.40
CA LYS A 90 16.78 -5.23 6.57
C LYS A 90 16.35 -5.95 5.30
N THR A 91 15.29 -5.47 4.64
CA THR A 91 14.80 -6.04 3.37
C THR A 91 15.90 -6.05 2.32
N MET A 92 16.61 -4.92 2.14
CA MET A 92 17.68 -4.84 1.14
C MET A 92 18.89 -5.68 1.51
N MET A 93 19.23 -5.81 2.78
CA MET A 93 20.32 -6.69 3.23
C MET A 93 20.00 -8.16 2.95
N MET A 94 18.78 -8.61 3.23
CA MET A 94 18.37 -9.99 2.93
C MET A 94 18.30 -10.24 1.41
N ALA A 95 17.77 -9.28 0.65
CA ALA A 95 17.72 -9.36 -0.81
C ALA A 95 19.12 -9.43 -1.43
N GLN A 96 20.09 -8.66 -0.92
CA GLN A 96 21.49 -8.71 -1.34
C GLN A 96 22.08 -10.12 -1.14
N ARG A 97 21.87 -10.71 0.04
CA ARG A 97 22.35 -12.08 0.34
C ARG A 97 21.73 -13.14 -0.57
N LEU A 98 20.44 -13.04 -0.84
CA LEU A 98 19.74 -13.94 -1.77
C LEU A 98 20.27 -13.81 -3.19
N TYR A 99 20.56 -12.58 -3.64
CA TYR A 99 21.15 -12.32 -4.95
C TYR A 99 22.57 -12.87 -5.07
N GLU A 100 23.42 -12.58 -4.08
CA GLU A 100 24.83 -13.08 -4.06
C GLU A 100 24.90 -14.61 -3.99
N ALA A 101 23.92 -15.24 -3.35
CA ALA A 101 23.79 -16.71 -3.34
C ALA A 101 23.16 -17.27 -4.62
N GLY A 102 22.75 -16.43 -5.58
CA GLY A 102 22.19 -16.85 -6.86
C GLY A 102 20.72 -17.27 -6.82
N TYR A 103 19.99 -16.99 -5.74
CA TYR A 103 18.59 -17.41 -5.59
C TYR A 103 17.58 -16.48 -6.25
N ILE A 104 17.90 -15.20 -6.39
CA ILE A 104 17.02 -14.18 -7.01
C ILE A 104 17.77 -13.38 -8.06
N THR A 105 17.03 -12.75 -8.97
CA THR A 105 17.53 -11.70 -9.88
C THR A 105 17.96 -10.46 -9.10
N TYR A 106 18.63 -9.53 -9.76
CA TYR A 106 19.13 -8.32 -9.12
C TYR A 106 18.01 -7.52 -8.44
N MET A 107 18.21 -7.18 -7.16
CA MET A 107 17.16 -6.59 -6.29
C MET A 107 17.01 -5.08 -6.44
N ARG A 108 17.85 -4.38 -7.17
CA ARG A 108 17.74 -2.95 -7.43
C ARG A 108 17.26 -2.71 -8.84
N THR A 109 15.96 -2.75 -9.04
CA THR A 109 15.30 -2.61 -10.34
C THR A 109 13.98 -1.86 -10.18
N ASP A 110 13.60 -1.10 -11.18
CA ASP A 110 12.30 -0.46 -11.35
C ASP A 110 11.49 -1.12 -12.48
N SER A 111 12.03 -2.15 -13.12
CA SER A 111 11.38 -2.89 -14.19
C SER A 111 10.52 -4.03 -13.67
N THR A 112 9.28 -4.11 -14.15
CA THR A 112 8.37 -5.26 -13.96
C THR A 112 8.48 -6.28 -15.09
N HIS A 113 9.44 -6.10 -16.00
CA HIS A 113 9.65 -7.00 -17.12
C HIS A 113 10.09 -8.40 -16.65
N LEU A 114 9.62 -9.42 -17.33
CA LEU A 114 10.04 -10.81 -17.17
C LEU A 114 10.47 -11.35 -18.53
N SER A 115 11.62 -12.01 -18.58
CA SER A 115 12.09 -12.67 -19.80
C SER A 115 11.14 -13.79 -20.22
N GLY A 116 11.16 -14.13 -21.51
CA GLY A 116 10.36 -15.23 -22.05
C GLY A 116 10.66 -16.56 -21.36
N ASP A 117 11.93 -16.82 -21.05
CA ASP A 117 12.35 -18.04 -20.34
C ASP A 117 11.81 -18.08 -18.90
N ALA A 118 11.83 -16.95 -18.19
CA ALA A 118 11.25 -16.84 -16.85
C ALA A 118 9.75 -17.10 -16.85
N ILE A 119 9.03 -16.51 -17.81
CA ILE A 119 7.59 -16.73 -17.99
C ILE A 119 7.32 -18.22 -18.29
N SER A 120 8.05 -18.82 -19.22
CA SER A 120 7.88 -20.24 -19.59
C SER A 120 8.13 -21.16 -18.40
N MET A 121 9.23 -20.95 -17.68
CA MET A 121 9.58 -21.72 -16.47
C MET A 121 8.49 -21.59 -15.39
N CYS A 122 7.98 -20.39 -15.15
CA CYS A 122 6.91 -20.15 -14.18
C CYS A 122 5.62 -20.86 -14.58
N ARG A 123 5.20 -20.72 -15.83
CA ARG A 123 3.97 -21.34 -16.37
C ARG A 123 4.03 -22.85 -16.34
N ASP A 124 5.17 -23.45 -16.69
CA ASP A 124 5.39 -24.90 -16.59
C ASP A 124 5.26 -25.39 -15.15
N TYR A 125 5.82 -24.62 -14.21
CA TYR A 125 5.70 -24.93 -12.77
C TYR A 125 4.24 -24.85 -12.32
N ILE A 126 3.51 -23.79 -12.68
CA ILE A 126 2.10 -23.62 -12.32
C ILE A 126 1.27 -24.80 -12.83
N GLY A 127 1.39 -25.15 -14.10
CA GLY A 127 0.64 -26.25 -14.69
C GLY A 127 0.91 -27.60 -14.02
N LYS A 128 2.15 -27.90 -13.66
CA LYS A 128 2.55 -29.14 -12.97
C LYS A 128 2.16 -29.19 -11.50
N LYS A 129 2.25 -28.04 -10.80
CA LYS A 129 2.07 -27.99 -9.35
C LYS A 129 0.63 -27.73 -8.92
N PHE A 130 -0.08 -26.88 -9.64
CA PHE A 130 -1.42 -26.41 -9.27
C PHE A 130 -2.52 -26.95 -10.18
N GLY A 131 -2.20 -27.31 -11.41
CA GLY A 131 -3.17 -27.80 -12.39
C GLY A 131 -3.47 -26.81 -13.52
N PRO A 132 -4.09 -27.29 -14.60
CA PRO A 132 -4.36 -26.47 -15.79
C PRO A 132 -5.34 -25.32 -15.54
N GLU A 133 -6.22 -25.42 -14.57
CA GLU A 133 -7.20 -24.38 -14.19
C GLU A 133 -6.52 -23.13 -13.59
N TYR A 134 -5.28 -23.28 -13.08
CA TYR A 134 -4.45 -22.18 -12.56
C TYR A 134 -3.51 -21.58 -13.61
N LEU A 135 -3.61 -22.02 -14.87
CA LEU A 135 -2.78 -21.52 -15.95
C LEU A 135 -3.63 -20.74 -16.96
N PRO A 136 -3.53 -19.38 -17.01
CA PRO A 136 -4.20 -18.60 -18.03
C PRO A 136 -3.79 -19.05 -19.44
N GLU A 137 -4.70 -18.97 -20.40
CA GLU A 137 -4.46 -19.37 -21.81
C GLU A 137 -3.23 -18.66 -22.39
N LYS A 138 -3.11 -17.36 -22.09
CA LYS A 138 -1.97 -16.53 -22.55
C LYS A 138 -1.10 -16.10 -21.39
N PRO A 139 0.21 -15.94 -21.61
CA PRO A 139 1.11 -15.32 -20.64
C PRO A 139 0.61 -13.91 -20.24
N LEU A 140 0.82 -13.56 -18.97
CA LEU A 140 0.51 -12.23 -18.47
C LEU A 140 1.77 -11.37 -18.55
N PHE A 141 1.65 -10.20 -19.17
CA PHE A 141 2.70 -9.22 -19.32
C PHE A 141 2.38 -7.98 -18.48
N TYR A 142 3.39 -7.40 -17.90
CA TYR A 142 3.29 -6.20 -17.09
C TYR A 142 4.16 -5.10 -17.71
N SER A 143 3.56 -3.93 -17.96
CA SER A 143 4.31 -2.78 -18.47
C SER A 143 5.14 -2.16 -17.35
N SER A 144 6.42 -1.93 -17.64
CA SER A 144 7.26 -1.07 -16.80
C SER A 144 6.85 0.40 -16.98
N LYS A 145 7.21 1.25 -16.01
CA LYS A 145 7.01 2.71 -16.16
C LYS A 145 7.83 3.21 -17.36
N GLU A 146 7.35 4.27 -18.01
CA GLU A 146 8.15 5.01 -18.98
C GLU A 146 9.47 5.43 -18.33
N GLY A 147 10.61 5.19 -19.00
CA GLY A 147 11.94 5.46 -18.46
C GLY A 147 12.56 4.34 -17.62
N ALA A 148 11.87 3.23 -17.35
CA ALA A 148 12.51 2.05 -16.77
C ALA A 148 13.57 1.51 -17.75
N GLN A 149 14.75 1.14 -17.22
CA GLN A 149 15.84 0.61 -18.07
C GLN A 149 15.40 -0.74 -18.66
N GLU A 150 15.27 -0.80 -19.98
CA GLU A 150 14.77 -1.98 -20.73
C GLU A 150 15.58 -3.26 -20.48
N ALA A 151 16.85 -3.13 -20.07
CA ALA A 151 17.73 -4.26 -19.77
C ALA A 151 17.50 -4.92 -18.40
N HIS A 152 16.64 -4.33 -17.54
CA HIS A 152 16.39 -4.83 -16.20
C HIS A 152 15.18 -5.76 -16.15
N GLU A 153 15.31 -6.85 -15.43
CA GLU A 153 14.19 -7.74 -15.04
C GLU A 153 13.62 -7.36 -13.67
N ALA A 154 12.38 -7.81 -13.43
CA ALA A 154 11.77 -7.78 -12.11
C ALA A 154 12.54 -8.67 -11.10
N ILE A 155 12.31 -8.45 -9.82
CA ILE A 155 12.84 -9.28 -8.75
C ILE A 155 12.04 -10.58 -8.71
N ARG A 156 12.73 -11.70 -9.00
CA ARG A 156 12.14 -13.03 -9.06
C ARG A 156 13.14 -14.11 -8.63
N PRO A 157 12.68 -15.32 -8.29
CA PRO A 157 13.55 -16.49 -8.17
C PRO A 157 14.28 -16.77 -9.48
N THR A 158 15.55 -17.16 -9.41
CA THR A 158 16.30 -17.63 -10.58
C THR A 158 15.77 -18.97 -11.08
N ASP A 159 15.31 -19.82 -10.15
CA ASP A 159 14.65 -21.09 -10.43
C ASP A 159 13.39 -21.21 -9.57
N VAL A 160 12.21 -21.22 -10.19
CA VAL A 160 10.91 -21.33 -9.49
C VAL A 160 10.72 -22.65 -8.73
N ARG A 161 11.48 -23.70 -9.10
CA ARG A 161 11.45 -25.02 -8.44
C ARG A 161 12.20 -25.01 -7.11
N MET A 162 13.06 -24.02 -6.89
CA MET A 162 13.73 -23.80 -5.62
C MET A 162 12.73 -23.27 -4.61
N THR A 163 12.21 -24.13 -3.76
CA THR A 163 11.28 -23.77 -2.68
C THR A 163 12.03 -23.48 -1.38
N GLU A 164 11.35 -22.88 -0.41
CA GLU A 164 11.93 -22.51 0.88
C GLU A 164 12.66 -23.67 1.59
N THR A 165 12.17 -24.89 1.42
CA THR A 165 12.76 -26.10 2.03
C THR A 165 14.13 -26.44 1.46
N LEU A 166 14.51 -25.90 0.31
CA LEU A 166 15.79 -26.13 -0.35
C LEU A 166 16.83 -25.04 -0.05
N LEU A 167 16.44 -23.97 0.67
CA LEU A 167 17.35 -22.87 1.06
C LEU A 167 18.02 -23.11 2.42
N ASN A 168 18.51 -24.32 2.68
CA ASN A 168 19.02 -24.76 3.99
C ASN A 168 20.23 -23.97 4.51
N GLN A 169 20.95 -23.27 3.63
CA GLN A 169 22.14 -22.49 4.00
C GLN A 169 21.84 -21.00 4.25
N MET A 170 20.59 -20.59 4.05
CA MET A 170 20.17 -19.20 4.25
C MET A 170 19.58 -19.00 5.64
N GLU A 171 19.78 -17.81 6.18
CA GLU A 171 19.19 -17.42 7.44
C GLU A 171 17.64 -17.34 7.34
N PRO A 172 16.89 -17.56 8.43
CA PRO A 172 15.44 -17.62 8.41
C PRO A 172 14.76 -16.39 7.80
N ASP A 173 15.29 -15.20 8.03
CA ASP A 173 14.72 -13.96 7.47
C ASP A 173 14.95 -13.85 5.96
N ALA A 174 16.07 -14.34 5.44
CA ALA A 174 16.31 -14.42 4.00
C ALA A 174 15.34 -15.43 3.35
N VAL A 175 15.11 -16.58 3.98
CA VAL A 175 14.12 -17.57 3.51
C VAL A 175 12.71 -16.97 3.48
N ARG A 176 12.31 -16.24 4.51
CA ARG A 176 11.01 -15.56 4.54
C ARG A 176 10.86 -14.52 3.41
N LEU A 177 11.92 -13.77 3.13
CA LEU A 177 11.93 -12.80 2.03
C LEU A 177 11.88 -13.50 0.68
N TYR A 178 12.64 -14.59 0.50
CA TYR A 178 12.60 -15.43 -0.70
C TYR A 178 11.18 -15.96 -0.96
N THR A 179 10.54 -16.52 0.07
CA THR A 179 9.16 -17.03 -0.03
C THR A 179 8.19 -15.94 -0.51
N LEU A 180 8.34 -14.71 0.00
CA LEU A 180 7.54 -13.58 -0.46
C LEU A 180 7.78 -13.26 -1.94
N ILE A 181 9.05 -13.22 -2.37
CA ILE A 181 9.43 -12.97 -3.77
C ILE A 181 8.88 -14.08 -4.67
N TRP A 182 9.04 -15.33 -4.26
CA TRP A 182 8.52 -16.50 -4.97
C TRP A 182 7.01 -16.45 -5.15
N GLN A 183 6.27 -16.12 -4.07
CA GLN A 183 4.81 -15.98 -4.11
C GLN A 183 4.35 -14.93 -5.11
N TYR A 184 4.97 -13.77 -5.14
CA TYR A 184 4.64 -12.72 -6.11
C TYR A 184 4.94 -13.13 -7.54
N PHE A 185 6.08 -13.79 -7.77
CA PHE A 185 6.46 -14.24 -9.09
C PHE A 185 5.52 -15.32 -9.64
N VAL A 186 5.17 -16.31 -8.84
CA VAL A 186 4.22 -17.35 -9.26
C VAL A 186 2.82 -16.77 -9.46
N ALA A 187 2.34 -16.00 -8.48
CA ALA A 187 1.03 -15.38 -8.52
C ALA A 187 0.82 -14.49 -9.74
N CYS A 188 1.86 -13.76 -10.19
CA CYS A 188 1.72 -12.84 -11.32
C CYS A 188 1.42 -13.55 -12.67
N GLN A 189 1.64 -14.85 -12.78
CA GLN A 189 1.32 -15.65 -13.96
C GLN A 189 0.06 -16.52 -13.77
N MET A 190 -0.68 -16.36 -12.67
CA MET A 190 -1.90 -17.10 -12.35
C MET A 190 -3.17 -16.29 -12.65
N PRO A 191 -4.33 -16.96 -12.82
CA PRO A 191 -5.60 -16.27 -13.08
C PRO A 191 -6.10 -15.50 -11.85
N PRO A 192 -6.99 -14.51 -12.05
CA PRO A 192 -7.64 -13.80 -10.94
C PRO A 192 -8.40 -14.74 -10.01
N ALA A 193 -8.46 -14.38 -8.72
CA ALA A 193 -9.43 -14.96 -7.81
C ALA A 193 -10.83 -14.45 -8.14
N ARG A 194 -11.81 -15.33 -8.07
CA ARG A 194 -13.22 -15.03 -8.41
C ARG A 194 -14.11 -15.17 -7.20
N TYR A 195 -15.05 -14.25 -7.06
CA TYR A 195 -15.95 -14.15 -5.95
C TYR A 195 -17.38 -13.91 -6.42
N LEU A 196 -18.33 -14.33 -5.60
CA LEU A 196 -19.69 -13.83 -5.63
C LEU A 196 -19.81 -12.75 -4.53
N SER A 197 -19.99 -11.51 -4.94
CA SER A 197 -20.21 -10.39 -4.01
C SER A 197 -21.71 -10.13 -3.92
N SER A 198 -22.24 -10.15 -2.69
CA SER A 198 -23.65 -9.94 -2.40
C SER A 198 -23.86 -8.65 -1.65
N SER A 199 -24.92 -7.92 -1.96
CA SER A 199 -25.36 -6.73 -1.25
C SER A 199 -26.86 -6.81 -1.02
N ILE A 200 -27.29 -6.62 0.23
CA ILE A 200 -28.71 -6.54 0.62
C ILE A 200 -28.99 -5.11 1.06
N SER A 201 -29.99 -4.47 0.44
CA SER A 201 -30.53 -3.17 0.86
C SER A 201 -31.86 -3.41 1.59
N ILE A 202 -32.02 -2.77 2.74
CA ILE A 202 -33.16 -2.93 3.63
C ILE A 202 -33.74 -1.55 3.90
N GLY A 203 -35.05 -1.41 3.81
CA GLY A 203 -35.77 -0.17 4.14
C GLY A 203 -36.42 -0.24 5.52
N ALA A 204 -36.35 0.89 6.24
CA ALA A 204 -37.06 1.10 7.50
C ALA A 204 -37.46 2.57 7.58
N ALA A 205 -38.78 2.89 7.51
CA ALA A 205 -39.28 4.25 7.30
C ALA A 205 -38.60 4.93 6.10
N ASP A 206 -37.97 6.09 6.29
CA ASP A 206 -37.19 6.82 5.28
C ASP A 206 -35.70 6.43 5.25
N PHE A 207 -35.29 5.42 6.04
CA PHE A 207 -33.91 4.94 6.09
C PHE A 207 -33.66 3.77 5.14
N GLU A 208 -32.44 3.73 4.58
CA GLU A 208 -31.88 2.56 3.89
C GLU A 208 -30.70 2.02 4.68
N LEU A 209 -30.76 0.72 5.00
CA LEU A 209 -29.68 -0.02 5.60
C LEU A 209 -29.03 -0.91 4.54
N ARG A 210 -27.75 -1.23 4.73
CA ARG A 210 -27.02 -2.09 3.81
C ARG A 210 -26.11 -3.05 4.54
N VAL A 211 -26.03 -4.26 4.01
CA VAL A 211 -25.04 -5.27 4.38
C VAL A 211 -24.40 -5.84 3.12
N LYS A 212 -23.11 -6.17 3.19
CA LYS A 212 -22.35 -6.75 2.10
C LYS A 212 -21.74 -8.07 2.54
N GLY A 213 -21.71 -9.02 1.62
CA GLY A 213 -21.03 -10.28 1.76
C GLY A 213 -20.19 -10.60 0.54
N ARG A 214 -19.31 -11.58 0.68
CA ARG A 214 -18.47 -12.06 -0.41
C ARG A 214 -18.09 -13.51 -0.15
N ILE A 215 -18.27 -14.35 -1.14
CA ILE A 215 -17.89 -15.77 -1.10
C ILE A 215 -16.89 -16.03 -2.20
N MET A 216 -15.78 -16.68 -1.88
CA MET A 216 -14.79 -17.11 -2.86
C MET A 216 -15.33 -18.28 -3.66
N GLN A 217 -15.34 -18.15 -4.99
CA GLN A 217 -15.73 -19.22 -5.92
C GLN A 217 -14.52 -19.93 -6.53
N PHE A 218 -13.40 -19.20 -6.67
CA PHE A 218 -12.15 -19.73 -7.19
C PHE A 218 -11.01 -18.90 -6.63
N ASP A 219 -10.03 -19.56 -6.04
CA ASP A 219 -8.92 -18.88 -5.37
C ASP A 219 -7.88 -18.27 -6.32
N GLY A 220 -7.74 -18.81 -7.55
CA GLY A 220 -6.81 -18.27 -8.55
C GLY A 220 -5.41 -18.08 -7.99
N TYR A 221 -4.83 -16.90 -8.18
CA TYR A 221 -3.47 -16.58 -7.69
C TYR A 221 -3.30 -16.67 -6.17
N LEU A 222 -4.38 -16.64 -5.41
CA LEU A 222 -4.33 -16.78 -3.95
C LEU A 222 -3.89 -18.19 -3.52
N ARG A 223 -3.94 -19.16 -4.43
CA ARG A 223 -3.39 -20.49 -4.19
C ARG A 223 -1.89 -20.47 -3.93
N ALA A 224 -1.15 -19.60 -4.63
CA ALA A 224 0.28 -19.40 -4.43
C ALA A 224 0.59 -18.31 -3.38
N MET A 225 -0.32 -17.35 -3.20
CA MET A 225 -0.16 -16.22 -2.29
C MET A 225 -1.40 -16.05 -1.40
N PRO A 226 -1.57 -16.90 -0.37
CA PRO A 226 -2.78 -16.90 0.48
C PRO A 226 -3.10 -15.54 1.09
N SER A 227 -4.39 -15.21 1.13
CA SER A 227 -4.96 -14.11 1.89
C SER A 227 -5.55 -14.63 3.21
N LYS A 228 -5.62 -13.73 4.19
CA LYS A 228 -6.32 -13.98 5.46
C LYS A 228 -7.81 -13.58 5.40
N ASP A 229 -8.27 -13.13 4.24
CA ASP A 229 -9.66 -12.73 4.06
C ASP A 229 -10.57 -13.95 4.20
N GLU A 230 -11.62 -13.83 4.99
CA GLU A 230 -12.63 -14.86 5.18
C GLU A 230 -13.87 -14.56 4.35
N ASP A 231 -14.60 -15.61 3.99
CA ASP A 231 -15.89 -15.48 3.33
C ASP A 231 -16.92 -14.89 4.30
N VAL A 232 -17.70 -13.92 3.80
CA VAL A 232 -18.85 -13.37 4.50
C VAL A 232 -20.11 -13.82 3.76
N VAL A 233 -20.74 -14.86 4.30
CA VAL A 233 -21.96 -15.45 3.73
C VAL A 233 -23.17 -14.69 4.26
N LEU A 234 -24.03 -14.19 3.36
CA LEU A 234 -25.29 -13.55 3.73
C LEU A 234 -26.44 -14.55 3.63
N PRO A 235 -27.44 -14.44 4.53
CA PRO A 235 -28.65 -15.25 4.46
C PRO A 235 -29.36 -15.13 3.12
N SER A 236 -30.10 -16.17 2.74
CA SER A 236 -30.94 -16.15 1.56
C SER A 236 -32.24 -15.40 1.83
N VAL A 237 -32.31 -14.15 1.38
CA VAL A 237 -33.49 -13.29 1.49
C VAL A 237 -33.91 -12.79 0.10
N LYS A 238 -35.19 -12.46 -0.04
CA LYS A 238 -35.81 -11.91 -1.25
C LYS A 238 -36.39 -10.53 -0.98
N GLU A 239 -36.59 -9.77 -2.06
CA GLU A 239 -37.32 -8.52 -2.01
C GLU A 239 -38.71 -8.72 -1.38
N GLY A 240 -39.05 -7.83 -0.44
CA GLY A 240 -40.28 -7.90 0.33
C GLY A 240 -40.22 -8.73 1.62
N ASP A 241 -39.15 -9.51 1.86
CA ASP A 241 -38.98 -10.25 3.11
C ASP A 241 -38.92 -9.28 4.29
N LYS A 242 -39.64 -9.65 5.37
CA LYS A 242 -39.62 -8.91 6.64
C LYS A 242 -38.49 -9.42 7.53
N LEU A 243 -37.83 -8.50 8.19
CA LEU A 243 -36.76 -8.79 9.14
C LEU A 243 -37.13 -8.28 10.52
N ALA A 244 -36.85 -9.05 11.55
CA ALA A 244 -37.05 -8.64 12.93
C ALA A 244 -35.85 -7.82 13.42
N LEU A 245 -36.10 -6.70 14.10
CA LEU A 245 -35.07 -5.92 14.77
C LEU A 245 -34.73 -6.57 16.11
N ASN A 246 -33.47 -6.96 16.29
CA ASN A 246 -32.96 -7.42 17.58
C ASN A 246 -32.34 -6.27 18.38
N GLU A 247 -31.49 -5.46 17.75
CA GLU A 247 -30.76 -4.39 18.45
C GLU A 247 -30.35 -3.27 17.48
N LEU A 248 -30.38 -2.04 17.98
CA LEU A 248 -29.76 -0.88 17.33
C LEU A 248 -28.45 -0.53 18.04
N MET A 249 -27.38 -0.36 17.31
CA MET A 249 -26.02 -0.14 17.81
C MET A 249 -25.48 1.19 17.28
N PRO A 250 -25.71 2.33 17.96
CA PRO A 250 -25.06 3.59 17.61
C PRO A 250 -23.59 3.56 18.01
N GLN A 251 -22.73 4.09 17.14
CA GLN A 251 -21.29 4.21 17.38
C GLN A 251 -20.84 5.64 17.16
N GLN A 252 -20.33 6.27 18.22
CA GLN A 252 -19.69 7.58 18.13
C GLN A 252 -18.29 7.40 17.57
N ASN A 253 -17.95 8.21 16.58
CA ASN A 253 -16.66 8.25 15.93
C ASN A 253 -16.15 9.68 15.80
N PHE A 254 -14.85 9.81 15.64
CA PHE A 254 -14.20 11.07 15.31
C PHE A 254 -13.32 10.88 14.09
N THR A 255 -13.28 11.86 13.22
CA THR A 255 -12.33 11.88 12.12
C THR A 255 -10.91 11.83 12.68
N LYS A 256 -10.02 11.15 11.97
CA LYS A 256 -8.62 10.98 12.38
C LYS A 256 -7.72 11.77 11.43
N PRO A 257 -6.61 12.32 11.92
CA PRO A 257 -5.61 12.92 11.04
C PRO A 257 -5.07 11.88 10.05
N PRO A 258 -4.48 12.32 8.92
CA PRO A 258 -3.74 11.41 8.07
C PRO A 258 -2.74 10.60 8.90
N PRO A 259 -2.61 9.29 8.64
CA PRO A 259 -1.68 8.47 9.42
C PRO A 259 -0.24 8.92 9.18
N ARG A 260 0.59 8.87 10.22
CA ARG A 260 2.04 9.08 10.07
C ARG A 260 2.62 8.05 9.11
N PHE A 261 3.66 8.44 8.39
CA PHE A 261 4.35 7.52 7.48
C PHE A 261 4.90 6.30 8.23
N THR A 262 4.78 5.15 7.59
CA THR A 262 5.61 3.97 7.85
C THR A 262 6.76 3.99 6.84
N GLU A 263 7.79 3.14 7.02
CA GLU A 263 8.83 2.99 5.99
C GLU A 263 8.22 2.62 4.63
N ALA A 264 7.24 1.69 4.60
CA ALA A 264 6.54 1.30 3.38
C ALA A 264 5.79 2.46 2.71
N SER A 265 5.05 3.24 3.48
CA SER A 265 4.27 4.36 2.92
C SER A 265 5.17 5.53 2.52
N LEU A 266 6.31 5.72 3.19
CA LEU A 266 7.30 6.74 2.81
C LEU A 266 8.00 6.35 1.50
N VAL A 267 8.41 5.10 1.32
CA VAL A 267 8.95 4.62 0.04
C VAL A 267 7.94 4.81 -1.09
N LYS A 268 6.67 4.48 -0.84
CA LYS A 268 5.60 4.67 -1.83
C LYS A 268 5.43 6.15 -2.21
N GLU A 269 5.51 7.06 -1.23
CA GLU A 269 5.39 8.51 -1.49
C GLU A 269 6.62 9.06 -2.24
N LEU A 270 7.84 8.63 -1.88
CA LEU A 270 9.06 8.98 -2.62
C LEU A 270 8.97 8.52 -4.08
N GLU A 271 8.56 7.28 -4.31
CA GLU A 271 8.37 6.75 -5.66
C GLU A 271 7.30 7.53 -6.45
N LYS A 272 6.17 7.85 -5.81
CA LYS A 272 5.09 8.64 -6.42
C LYS A 272 5.55 10.03 -6.84
N LYS A 273 6.44 10.65 -6.07
CA LYS A 273 7.01 11.98 -6.33
C LYS A 273 8.27 11.93 -7.21
N ALA A 274 8.65 10.77 -7.73
CA ALA A 274 9.88 10.53 -8.47
C ALA A 274 11.17 10.97 -7.71
N ILE A 275 11.13 10.94 -6.38
CA ILE A 275 12.26 11.25 -5.50
C ILE A 275 13.01 9.96 -5.18
N GLY A 276 14.29 9.93 -5.53
CA GLY A 276 15.14 8.73 -5.35
C GLY A 276 14.94 7.68 -6.43
N ARG A 277 15.75 6.63 -6.34
CA ARG A 277 15.80 5.49 -7.26
C ARG A 277 15.91 4.18 -6.45
N PRO A 278 15.78 3.02 -7.08
CA PRO A 278 15.96 1.71 -6.40
C PRO A 278 17.22 1.61 -5.54
N SER A 279 18.29 2.29 -5.94
CA SER A 279 19.57 2.32 -5.21
C SER A 279 19.56 3.22 -3.96
N THR A 280 18.66 4.19 -3.86
CA THR A 280 18.71 5.26 -2.84
C THR A 280 17.59 5.22 -1.80
N TYR A 281 16.46 4.55 -2.04
CA TYR A 281 15.34 4.52 -1.08
C TYR A 281 15.77 4.09 0.32
N ALA A 282 16.54 3.01 0.43
CA ALA A 282 17.01 2.52 1.72
C ALA A 282 17.97 3.51 2.40
N ALA A 283 18.84 4.17 1.62
CA ALA A 283 19.78 5.17 2.13
C ALA A 283 19.03 6.42 2.66
N ILE A 284 18.02 6.90 1.92
CA ILE A 284 17.19 8.04 2.34
C ILE A 284 16.54 7.73 3.70
N ILE A 285 15.87 6.58 3.81
CA ILE A 285 15.19 6.13 5.02
C ILE A 285 16.16 5.97 6.20
N SER A 286 17.36 5.42 5.97
CA SER A 286 18.38 5.28 7.02
C SER A 286 18.95 6.63 7.45
N THR A 287 19.28 7.50 6.50
CA THR A 287 19.94 8.78 6.75
C THR A 287 19.13 9.68 7.68
N ILE A 288 17.80 9.78 7.47
CA ILE A 288 16.95 10.62 8.32
C ILE A 288 16.88 10.10 9.76
N GLN A 289 17.04 8.78 9.95
CA GLN A 289 17.06 8.17 11.29
C GLN A 289 18.47 8.27 11.92
N ASP A 290 19.51 7.92 11.18
CA ASP A 290 20.90 7.91 11.65
C ASP A 290 21.40 9.31 12.06
N ARG A 291 20.85 10.36 11.41
CA ARG A 291 21.14 11.77 11.75
C ARG A 291 20.21 12.35 12.82
N GLY A 292 19.28 11.58 13.36
CA GLY A 292 18.35 12.06 14.38
C GLY A 292 17.34 13.09 13.86
N TYR A 293 17.03 13.10 12.55
CA TYR A 293 16.01 13.98 12.01
C TYR A 293 14.59 13.42 12.19
N ALA A 294 14.49 12.10 12.26
CA ALA A 294 13.26 11.39 12.53
C ALA A 294 13.57 10.11 13.31
N ARG A 295 12.60 9.64 14.09
CA ARG A 295 12.66 8.33 14.74
C ARG A 295 11.48 7.47 14.34
N VAL A 296 11.62 6.16 14.46
CA VAL A 296 10.54 5.20 14.22
C VAL A 296 10.09 4.61 15.54
N GLU A 297 8.82 4.82 15.87
CA GLU A 297 8.14 4.21 17.01
C GLU A 297 6.89 3.49 16.55
N ASN A 298 6.66 2.27 17.02
CA ASN A 298 5.51 1.45 16.61
C ASN A 298 5.32 1.43 15.08
N LYS A 299 6.43 1.32 14.34
CA LYS A 299 6.48 1.32 12.87
C LYS A 299 6.02 2.65 12.21
N ARG A 300 5.99 3.76 12.94
CA ARG A 300 5.61 5.09 12.45
C ARG A 300 6.76 6.06 12.60
N PHE A 301 6.94 6.93 11.61
CA PHE A 301 7.90 8.03 11.68
C PHE A 301 7.36 9.18 12.52
N TYR A 302 8.25 9.72 13.34
CA TYR A 302 8.06 10.96 14.09
C TYR A 302 9.21 11.90 13.74
N ALA A 303 8.90 13.08 13.25
CA ALA A 303 9.88 14.13 13.08
C ALA A 303 10.42 14.53 14.47
N LEU A 304 11.72 14.78 14.53
CA LEU A 304 12.39 15.29 15.74
C LEU A 304 12.73 16.75 15.55
N LYS A 305 12.90 17.47 16.65
CA LYS A 305 13.21 18.91 16.65
C LYS A 305 14.45 19.25 15.79
N MET A 306 15.46 18.39 15.82
CA MET A 306 16.64 18.53 14.96
C MET A 306 16.26 18.46 13.48
N GLY A 307 15.35 17.56 13.11
CA GLY A 307 14.86 17.43 11.73
C GLY A 307 14.10 18.67 11.27
N ASP A 308 13.25 19.24 12.13
CA ASP A 308 12.50 20.46 11.84
C ASP A 308 13.44 21.65 11.65
N ILE A 309 14.40 21.86 12.58
CA ILE A 309 15.39 22.94 12.50
C ILE A 309 16.23 22.84 11.23
N VAL A 310 16.73 21.64 10.90
CA VAL A 310 17.53 21.43 9.69
C VAL A 310 16.70 21.65 8.44
N ALA A 311 15.46 21.17 8.40
CA ALA A 311 14.56 21.35 7.26
C ALA A 311 14.21 22.84 7.06
N GLU A 312 13.84 23.56 8.11
CA GLU A 312 13.56 25.00 8.06
C GLU A 312 14.78 25.78 7.55
N ARG A 313 15.96 25.48 8.09
CA ARG A 313 17.19 26.14 7.67
C ARG A 313 17.54 25.89 6.22
N LEU A 314 17.39 24.65 5.74
CA LEU A 314 17.63 24.30 4.35
C LEU A 314 16.61 24.96 3.42
N ILE A 315 15.34 25.05 3.82
CA ILE A 315 14.29 25.73 3.05
C ILE A 315 14.60 27.23 2.93
N GLU A 316 15.04 27.88 4.02
CA GLU A 316 15.41 29.29 4.01
C GLU A 316 16.61 29.59 3.12
N SER A 317 17.64 28.73 3.15
CA SER A 317 18.90 28.97 2.47
C SER A 317 18.99 28.40 1.05
N PHE A 318 18.23 27.32 0.78
CA PHE A 318 18.29 26.53 -0.43
C PHE A 318 16.88 26.11 -0.88
N ALA A 319 15.96 27.07 -1.00
CA ALA A 319 14.56 26.82 -1.30
C ALA A 319 14.35 25.93 -2.54
N ASP A 320 15.11 26.20 -3.61
CA ASP A 320 15.01 25.46 -4.86
C ASP A 320 15.46 23.99 -4.70
N LEU A 321 16.54 23.75 -3.93
CA LEU A 321 17.02 22.38 -3.65
C LEU A 321 16.07 21.58 -2.78
N MET A 322 15.28 22.26 -1.94
CA MET A 322 14.30 21.65 -1.05
C MET A 322 12.94 21.44 -1.71
N ASP A 323 12.74 21.94 -2.91
CA ASP A 323 11.52 21.68 -3.68
C ASP A 323 11.48 20.21 -4.14
N TYR A 324 10.32 19.56 -3.95
CA TYR A 324 10.14 18.17 -4.40
C TYR A 324 10.31 18.02 -5.91
N ASP A 325 9.86 19.02 -6.68
CA ASP A 325 9.97 19.00 -8.14
C ASP A 325 11.43 19.15 -8.60
N PHE A 326 12.27 19.84 -7.83
CA PHE A 326 13.70 19.96 -8.14
C PHE A 326 14.37 18.58 -8.16
N THR A 327 14.17 17.78 -7.11
CA THR A 327 14.76 16.44 -7.02
C THR A 327 14.27 15.54 -8.16
N ALA A 328 12.97 15.58 -8.48
CA ALA A 328 12.40 14.82 -9.59
C ALA A 328 13.02 15.23 -10.94
N LYS A 329 13.12 16.54 -11.22
CA LYS A 329 13.73 17.07 -12.45
C LYS A 329 15.24 16.77 -12.56
N MET A 330 15.94 16.74 -11.43
CA MET A 330 17.35 16.35 -11.42
C MET A 330 17.52 14.88 -11.79
N GLU A 331 16.69 13.99 -11.24
CA GLU A 331 16.70 12.57 -11.58
C GLU A 331 16.34 12.33 -13.06
N GLU A 332 15.35 13.04 -13.60
CA GLU A 332 15.01 13.01 -15.03
C GLU A 332 16.20 13.50 -15.89
N SER A 333 16.89 14.57 -15.46
CA SER A 333 18.07 15.08 -16.15
C SER A 333 19.23 14.08 -16.15
N LEU A 334 19.41 13.32 -15.04
CA LEU A 334 20.41 12.26 -14.96
C LEU A 334 20.05 11.08 -15.87
N ASP A 335 18.76 10.72 -15.96
CA ASP A 335 18.28 9.70 -16.91
C ASP A 335 18.53 10.16 -18.36
N ALA A 336 18.30 11.44 -18.70
CA ALA A 336 18.61 12.02 -20.01
C ALA A 336 20.12 12.04 -20.31
N VAL A 337 20.98 12.18 -19.30
CA VAL A 337 22.43 12.01 -19.47
C VAL A 337 22.76 10.54 -19.76
N ALA A 338 22.13 9.60 -19.06
CA ALA A 338 22.36 8.17 -19.26
C ALA A 338 21.94 7.70 -20.65
N SER A 339 20.85 8.26 -21.21
CA SER A 339 20.40 8.01 -22.59
C SER A 339 21.20 8.74 -23.67
N GLY A 340 22.10 9.64 -23.28
CA GLY A 340 22.93 10.45 -24.22
C GLY A 340 22.22 11.69 -24.79
N GLU A 341 21.03 12.01 -24.30
CA GLU A 341 20.24 13.18 -24.74
C GLU A 341 20.75 14.49 -24.13
N LYS A 342 21.39 14.42 -22.95
CA LYS A 342 21.92 15.59 -22.24
C LYS A 342 23.40 15.42 -21.92
N ASN A 343 24.14 16.53 -22.03
CA ASN A 343 25.56 16.53 -21.68
C ASN A 343 25.75 16.72 -20.17
N TRP A 344 26.42 15.78 -19.51
CA TRP A 344 26.63 15.78 -18.07
C TRP A 344 27.42 17.00 -17.56
N LYS A 345 28.38 17.51 -18.34
CA LYS A 345 29.18 18.70 -17.96
C LYS A 345 28.32 19.95 -17.91
N VAL A 346 27.40 20.10 -18.88
CA VAL A 346 26.45 21.21 -18.88
C VAL A 346 25.54 21.14 -17.66
N LEU A 347 24.98 19.99 -17.40
CA LEU A 347 24.11 19.77 -16.24
C LEU A 347 24.82 20.11 -14.92
N LEU A 348 26.05 19.60 -14.73
CA LEU A 348 26.83 19.86 -13.52
C LEU A 348 27.22 21.35 -13.39
N ASN A 349 27.58 22.02 -14.49
CA ASN A 349 27.93 23.42 -14.44
C ASN A 349 26.74 24.31 -14.06
N GLU A 350 25.57 24.08 -14.67
CA GLU A 350 24.33 24.78 -14.33
C GLU A 350 23.95 24.60 -12.86
N PHE A 351 24.06 23.37 -12.33
CA PHE A 351 23.83 23.09 -10.94
C PHE A 351 24.82 23.78 -10.01
N TYR A 352 26.11 23.69 -10.33
CA TYR A 352 27.21 24.26 -9.54
C TYR A 352 27.14 25.77 -9.42
N GLU A 353 26.87 26.46 -10.53
CA GLU A 353 26.74 27.94 -10.55
C GLU A 353 25.61 28.39 -9.62
N ARG A 354 24.43 27.78 -9.70
CA ARG A 354 23.30 28.09 -8.80
C ARG A 354 23.63 27.81 -7.35
N PHE A 355 24.12 26.60 -7.09
CA PHE A 355 24.47 26.17 -5.73
C PHE A 355 25.51 27.08 -5.10
N THR A 356 26.52 27.53 -5.84
CA THR A 356 27.57 28.42 -5.29
C THR A 356 27.01 29.79 -4.92
N ILE A 357 26.06 30.32 -5.67
CA ILE A 357 25.40 31.59 -5.34
C ILE A 357 24.57 31.43 -4.03
N GLU A 358 23.75 30.37 -3.93
CA GLU A 358 22.92 30.11 -2.75
C GLU A 358 23.80 29.86 -1.52
N LEU A 359 24.89 29.12 -1.67
CA LEU A 359 25.85 28.86 -0.58
C LEU A 359 26.48 30.15 -0.06
N ALA A 360 26.95 31.03 -0.95
CA ALA A 360 27.53 32.33 -0.55
C ALA A 360 26.50 33.22 0.19
N LEU A 361 25.24 33.21 -0.24
CA LEU A 361 24.15 33.91 0.44
C LEU A 361 23.87 33.31 1.82
N ALA A 362 23.83 31.97 1.95
CA ALA A 362 23.64 31.28 3.22
C ALA A 362 24.77 31.58 4.24
N GLU A 363 26.02 31.61 3.79
CA GLU A 363 27.18 31.93 4.63
C GLU A 363 27.12 33.38 5.15
N THR A 364 26.64 34.33 4.34
CA THR A 364 26.51 35.74 4.76
C THR A 364 25.32 36.00 5.66
N ALA A 365 24.21 35.30 5.47
CA ALA A 365 22.99 35.44 6.27
C ALA A 365 23.17 34.94 7.72
N ASP A 366 24.07 34.01 7.95
CA ASP A 366 24.22 33.32 9.23
C ASP A 366 25.02 34.05 10.28
N GLY A 367 25.77 35.08 9.92
CA GLY A 367 26.52 35.91 10.91
C GLY A 367 27.25 35.13 12.02
N GLY A 368 27.48 33.84 11.84
CA GLY A 368 28.16 32.98 12.79
C GLY A 368 27.31 32.48 13.97
N MET A 369 26.00 32.53 13.91
CA MET A 369 25.17 31.88 14.95
C MET A 369 25.32 30.36 14.91
N ARG A 370 26.16 29.84 15.80
CA ARG A 370 26.12 28.45 16.22
C ARG A 370 24.82 28.26 17.03
N THR A 371 23.81 27.61 16.47
CA THR A 371 22.69 27.13 17.28
C THR A 371 23.23 26.09 18.26
N ASN A 372 22.96 26.27 19.55
CA ASN A 372 23.22 25.21 20.54
C ASN A 372 22.45 23.97 20.11
N ASP A 373 23.08 22.79 20.22
CA ASP A 373 22.42 21.53 19.93
C ASP A 373 21.09 21.44 20.69
N PRO A 374 19.94 21.35 19.96
CA PRO A 374 18.65 21.22 20.64
C PRO A 374 18.58 19.84 21.31
N THR A 375 18.38 19.83 22.60
CA THR A 375 18.13 18.59 23.35
C THR A 375 16.65 18.23 23.25
N ASP A 376 16.32 16.94 23.27
CA ASP A 376 14.91 16.45 23.25
C ASP A 376 14.07 16.97 24.44
N THR A 377 14.68 17.62 25.41
CA THR A 377 14.03 18.26 26.58
C THR A 377 13.48 19.65 26.28
N ASP A 378 13.75 20.21 25.10
CA ASP A 378 13.26 21.54 24.70
C ASP A 378 11.92 21.48 23.92
N ILE A 379 11.18 20.35 24.01
CA ILE A 379 9.86 20.13 23.40
C ILE A 379 8.76 20.36 24.42
#